data_180078b250587cfb37136287462e6ef0
#
_entry.id   180078b250587cfb37136287462e6ef0
#
_cell.length_a   1.000
_cell.length_b   1.000
_cell.length_c   1.000
_cell.angle_alpha   90.00
_cell.angle_beta   90.00
_cell.angle_gamma   90.00
#
_symmetry.space_group_name_H-M   'P 1'
#
loop_
_entity.id
_entity.type
_entity.pdbx_description
1 polymer ?
#
loop_
_entity_poly.entity_id
_entity_poly.type
_entity_poly.pdbx_seq_one_letter_code
_entity_poly.pdbx_strand_id
1 'polypeptide(L)'
;VSITGEYVTETLDYDGGRQVTAYVPSVPPEAVVFAGDGQLISQWGATLEGVDVPPTMIVGTHRPDDEMPRLHEYSPVFDAERFAAHEKFFVEDVPRWVLSRFGVALAAERTAVCGVSASGELSLAMGLRHPDIYGAVFCASPGAGYRPPAPMPDSLPRAYIVAGTLEPFFLENATRWADALRDAGTDVVMTERVGSHGDAFWREEFPLMVGWAFGR
;
A
#
# COMPACT_ATOMS: atom_id res chain seq x y z
N VAL A 1 12.58 -24.65 14.84
CA VAL A 1 11.51 -24.66 13.84
C VAL A 1 11.15 -23.22 13.62
N SER A 2 11.51 -22.64 12.48
CA SER A 2 11.04 -21.31 12.09
C SER A 2 9.53 -21.42 11.87
N ILE A 3 8.75 -20.74 12.72
CA ILE A 3 7.31 -20.65 12.52
C ILE A 3 7.10 -19.54 11.52
N THR A 4 6.78 -19.91 10.29
CA THR A 4 6.48 -18.97 9.21
C THR A 4 5.02 -18.55 9.27
N GLY A 5 4.72 -17.34 8.80
CA GLY A 5 3.33 -16.90 8.61
C GLY A 5 2.61 -17.75 7.56
N GLU A 6 1.31 -17.59 7.48
CA GLU A 6 0.45 -18.30 6.53
C GLU A 6 -0.21 -17.33 5.52
N TYR A 7 -0.55 -17.86 4.35
CA TYR A 7 -1.29 -17.14 3.33
C TYR A 7 -2.73 -17.67 3.27
N VAL A 8 -3.67 -16.75 3.35
CA VAL A 8 -5.13 -17.03 3.26
C VAL A 8 -5.69 -16.22 2.10
N THR A 9 -6.29 -16.88 1.12
CA THR A 9 -6.92 -16.22 -0.04
C THR A 9 -8.42 -16.54 -0.04
N GLU A 10 -9.24 -15.50 -0.10
CA GLU A 10 -10.69 -15.62 -0.23
C GLU A 10 -11.21 -14.71 -1.34
N THR A 11 -12.38 -15.03 -1.87
CA THR A 11 -13.07 -14.22 -2.87
C THR A 11 -14.20 -13.45 -2.19
N LEU A 12 -14.12 -12.13 -2.24
CA LEU A 12 -15.14 -11.23 -1.70
C LEU A 12 -16.11 -10.77 -2.80
N ASP A 13 -17.31 -10.35 -2.37
CA ASP A 13 -18.37 -9.89 -3.26
C ASP A 13 -18.12 -8.45 -3.74
N TYR A 14 -17.25 -8.33 -4.74
CA TYR A 14 -16.96 -7.09 -5.45
C TYR A 14 -16.62 -7.42 -6.91
N ASP A 15 -17.23 -6.70 -7.86
CA ASP A 15 -16.96 -6.79 -9.30
C ASP A 15 -17.02 -8.24 -9.83
N GLY A 16 -18.06 -8.99 -9.44
CA GLY A 16 -18.25 -10.39 -9.83
C GLY A 16 -17.38 -11.39 -9.08
N GLY A 17 -16.68 -10.97 -8.07
CA GLY A 17 -15.78 -11.77 -7.22
C GLY A 17 -14.33 -11.28 -7.30
N ARG A 18 -13.83 -10.67 -6.23
CA ARG A 18 -12.46 -10.20 -6.14
C ARG A 18 -11.68 -10.98 -5.10
N GLN A 19 -10.56 -11.55 -5.51
CA GLN A 19 -9.66 -12.23 -4.58
C GLN A 19 -8.94 -11.23 -3.68
N VAL A 20 -8.81 -11.61 -2.41
CA VAL A 20 -8.00 -10.91 -1.41
C VAL A 20 -7.11 -11.95 -0.75
N THR A 21 -5.83 -11.68 -0.67
CA THR A 21 -4.85 -12.54 0.01
C THR A 21 -4.31 -11.85 1.24
N ALA A 22 -4.41 -12.51 2.38
CA ALA A 22 -3.76 -12.08 3.61
C ALA A 22 -2.50 -12.92 3.87
N TYR A 23 -1.37 -12.26 4.13
CA TYR A 23 -0.26 -12.85 4.88
C TYR A 23 -0.52 -12.62 6.36
N VAL A 24 -0.61 -13.69 7.12
CA VAL A 24 -0.89 -13.66 8.56
C VAL A 24 0.37 -14.12 9.30
N PRO A 25 1.01 -13.26 10.11
CA PRO A 25 2.19 -13.67 10.88
C PRO A 25 1.82 -14.74 11.90
N SER A 26 2.81 -15.54 12.31
CA SER A 26 2.65 -16.66 13.24
C SER A 26 2.30 -16.26 14.68
N VAL A 27 2.38 -14.97 14.98
CA VAL A 27 2.00 -14.36 16.27
C VAL A 27 0.98 -13.24 16.01
N PRO A 28 0.23 -12.80 17.01
CA PRO A 28 -0.76 -11.73 16.81
C PRO A 28 -0.14 -10.49 16.15
N PRO A 29 -0.75 -9.98 15.07
CA PRO A 29 -0.20 -8.83 14.38
C PRO A 29 -0.27 -7.55 15.23
N GLU A 30 0.81 -6.79 15.24
CA GLU A 30 0.91 -5.47 15.87
C GLU A 30 0.76 -4.34 14.84
N ALA A 31 0.79 -4.67 13.55
CA ALA A 31 0.57 -3.74 12.46
C ALA A 31 -0.14 -4.43 11.29
N VAL A 32 -0.82 -3.63 10.46
CA VAL A 32 -1.49 -4.10 9.23
C VAL A 32 -1.11 -3.20 8.07
N VAL A 33 -0.82 -3.81 6.92
CA VAL A 33 -0.59 -3.12 5.65
C VAL A 33 -1.63 -3.59 4.65
N PHE A 34 -2.51 -2.68 4.21
CA PHE A 34 -3.43 -2.93 3.10
C PHE A 34 -2.74 -2.56 1.78
N ALA A 35 -2.95 -3.35 0.74
CA ALA A 35 -2.24 -3.15 -0.53
C ALA A 35 -3.13 -3.41 -1.76
N GLY A 36 -2.95 -2.61 -2.80
CA GLY A 36 -3.33 -2.99 -4.16
C GLY A 36 -2.31 -3.98 -4.75
N ASP A 37 -2.56 -4.48 -5.97
CA ASP A 37 -1.73 -5.53 -6.58
C ASP A 37 -1.45 -6.69 -5.62
N GLY A 38 -2.49 -7.13 -4.91
CA GLY A 38 -2.40 -8.04 -3.79
C GLY A 38 -1.76 -9.38 -4.10
N GLN A 39 -1.91 -9.89 -5.33
CA GLN A 39 -1.22 -11.10 -5.78
C GLN A 39 0.31 -10.98 -5.77
N LEU A 40 0.84 -9.75 -5.81
CA LEU A 40 2.26 -9.45 -5.71
C LEU A 40 2.65 -9.11 -4.27
N ILE A 41 2.03 -8.07 -3.70
CA ILE A 41 2.49 -7.46 -2.44
C ILE A 41 2.23 -8.37 -1.24
N SER A 42 1.14 -9.15 -1.23
CA SER A 42 0.91 -10.12 -0.14
C SER A 42 2.04 -11.13 0.02
N GLN A 43 2.73 -11.46 -1.09
CA GLN A 43 3.85 -12.41 -1.08
C GLN A 43 5.12 -11.86 -0.40
N TRP A 44 5.15 -10.56 -0.10
CA TRP A 44 6.28 -9.94 0.60
C TRP A 44 6.31 -10.24 2.10
N GLY A 45 5.28 -10.88 2.64
CA GLY A 45 5.23 -11.32 4.03
C GLY A 45 6.46 -12.09 4.47
N ALA A 46 6.98 -12.97 3.61
CA ALA A 46 8.20 -13.73 3.88
C ALA A 46 9.45 -12.86 4.09
N THR A 47 9.47 -11.61 3.59
CA THR A 47 10.61 -10.69 3.81
C THR A 47 10.64 -10.08 5.22
N LEU A 48 9.55 -10.19 5.94
CA LEU A 48 9.43 -9.72 7.33
C LEU A 48 9.89 -10.78 8.33
N GLU A 49 10.02 -12.03 7.88
CA GLU A 49 10.46 -13.13 8.73
C GLU A 49 11.96 -13.01 9.05
N GLY A 50 12.31 -13.05 10.33
CA GLY A 50 13.69 -12.94 10.76
C GLY A 50 14.28 -11.51 10.74
N VAL A 51 13.47 -10.50 10.43
CA VAL A 51 13.83 -9.08 10.53
C VAL A 51 13.25 -8.49 11.81
N ASP A 52 13.98 -7.56 12.43
CA ASP A 52 13.54 -6.90 13.67
C ASP A 52 12.48 -5.81 13.36
N VAL A 53 11.29 -6.26 13.03
CA VAL A 53 10.11 -5.40 12.81
C VAL A 53 8.92 -5.98 13.55
N PRO A 54 7.93 -5.16 13.92
CA PRO A 54 6.71 -5.67 14.55
C PRO A 54 6.00 -6.71 13.67
N PRO A 55 5.38 -7.75 14.26
CA PRO A 55 4.56 -8.69 13.53
C PRO A 55 3.51 -7.97 12.71
N THR A 56 3.59 -8.07 11.39
CA THR A 56 2.80 -7.28 10.46
C THR A 56 1.99 -8.19 9.54
N MET A 57 0.67 -7.99 9.54
CA MET A 57 -0.24 -8.61 8.58
C MET A 57 -0.24 -7.80 7.28
N ILE A 58 -0.24 -8.49 6.13
CA ILE A 58 -0.42 -7.84 4.83
C ILE A 58 -1.74 -8.30 4.23
N VAL A 59 -2.57 -7.37 3.79
CA VAL A 59 -3.87 -7.64 3.20
C VAL A 59 -3.89 -7.06 1.78
N GLY A 60 -3.74 -7.92 0.79
CA GLY A 60 -3.61 -7.52 -0.61
C GLY A 60 -4.87 -7.80 -1.42
N THR A 61 -5.52 -6.76 -1.94
CA THR A 61 -6.59 -6.91 -2.93
C THR A 61 -5.98 -7.20 -4.29
N HIS A 62 -6.40 -8.30 -4.93
CA HIS A 62 -5.91 -8.63 -6.27
C HIS A 62 -6.41 -7.60 -7.28
N ARG A 63 -5.58 -7.28 -8.26
CA ARG A 63 -5.99 -6.47 -9.40
C ARG A 63 -6.82 -7.28 -10.39
N PRO A 64 -7.62 -6.63 -11.26
CA PRO A 64 -8.15 -7.27 -12.46
C PRO A 64 -7.02 -7.78 -13.36
N ASP A 65 -7.31 -8.78 -14.19
CA ASP A 65 -6.34 -9.31 -15.15
C ASP A 65 -5.97 -8.29 -16.23
N ASP A 66 -6.95 -7.49 -16.66
CA ASP A 66 -6.77 -6.44 -17.65
C ASP A 66 -6.21 -5.15 -17.04
N GLU A 67 -5.28 -4.51 -17.74
CA GLU A 67 -4.60 -3.30 -17.28
C GLU A 67 -5.52 -2.08 -17.21
N MET A 68 -6.44 -1.90 -18.16
CA MET A 68 -7.33 -0.72 -18.16
C MET A 68 -8.28 -0.69 -16.96
N PRO A 69 -9.00 -1.78 -16.61
CA PRO A 69 -9.77 -1.85 -15.37
C PRO A 69 -8.92 -1.60 -14.12
N ARG A 70 -7.67 -2.08 -14.08
CA ARG A 70 -6.73 -1.81 -12.98
C ARG A 70 -6.44 -0.32 -12.84
N LEU A 71 -6.12 0.38 -13.93
CA LEU A 71 -5.86 1.82 -13.91
C LEU A 71 -7.10 2.61 -13.46
N HIS A 72 -8.28 2.20 -13.90
CA HIS A 72 -9.55 2.82 -13.52
C HIS A 72 -9.86 2.64 -12.03
N GLU A 73 -9.50 1.50 -11.44
CA GLU A 73 -9.67 1.26 -10.01
C GLU A 73 -8.64 1.99 -9.14
N TYR A 74 -7.45 2.27 -9.69
CA TYR A 74 -6.33 2.76 -8.90
C TYR A 74 -6.10 4.26 -8.97
N SER A 75 -6.72 4.95 -9.92
CA SER A 75 -6.61 6.39 -10.02
C SER A 75 -7.96 7.06 -10.25
N PRO A 76 -8.35 8.04 -9.41
CA PRO A 76 -9.62 8.74 -9.55
C PRO A 76 -9.70 9.61 -10.82
N VAL A 77 -8.57 9.81 -11.51
CA VAL A 77 -8.48 10.65 -12.70
C VAL A 77 -8.92 9.91 -13.95
N PHE A 78 -8.72 8.59 -14.01
CA PHE A 78 -9.07 7.81 -15.19
C PHE A 78 -10.55 7.45 -15.25
N ASP A 79 -11.14 7.06 -14.12
CA ASP A 79 -12.54 6.71 -13.98
C ASP A 79 -12.98 6.95 -12.53
N ALA A 80 -13.63 8.08 -12.29
CA ALA A 80 -14.03 8.48 -10.94
C ALA A 80 -15.09 7.55 -10.33
N GLU A 81 -15.98 6.98 -11.14
CA GLU A 81 -17.04 6.10 -10.66
C GLU A 81 -16.49 4.72 -10.29
N ARG A 82 -15.63 4.14 -11.14
CA ARG A 82 -14.99 2.86 -10.86
C ARG A 82 -14.00 2.97 -9.69
N PHE A 83 -13.25 4.06 -9.63
CA PHE A 83 -12.40 4.33 -8.49
C PHE A 83 -13.20 4.41 -7.18
N ALA A 84 -14.32 5.15 -7.15
CA ALA A 84 -15.15 5.27 -5.96
C ALA A 84 -15.74 3.92 -5.50
N ALA A 85 -16.13 3.07 -6.44
CA ALA A 85 -16.60 1.72 -6.13
C ALA A 85 -15.48 0.85 -5.53
N HIS A 86 -14.27 0.92 -6.10
CA HIS A 86 -13.09 0.22 -5.57
C HIS A 86 -12.64 0.80 -4.23
N GLU A 87 -12.65 2.11 -4.06
CA GLU A 87 -12.35 2.78 -2.79
C GLU A 87 -13.24 2.25 -1.68
N LYS A 88 -14.56 2.21 -1.90
CA LYS A 88 -15.51 1.67 -0.93
C LYS A 88 -15.19 0.22 -0.55
N PHE A 89 -14.96 -0.64 -1.54
CA PHE A 89 -14.56 -2.02 -1.33
C PHE A 89 -13.27 -2.10 -0.48
N PHE A 90 -12.26 -1.32 -0.84
CA PHE A 90 -10.94 -1.33 -0.21
C PHE A 90 -10.95 -0.84 1.24
N VAL A 91 -11.75 0.19 1.56
CA VAL A 91 -11.76 0.81 2.90
C VAL A 91 -12.88 0.29 3.81
N GLU A 92 -13.90 -0.35 3.28
CA GLU A 92 -15.02 -0.86 4.07
C GLU A 92 -15.09 -2.40 4.09
N ASP A 93 -15.17 -3.02 2.91
CA ASP A 93 -15.45 -4.46 2.82
C ASP A 93 -14.23 -5.30 3.18
N VAL A 94 -13.05 -4.92 2.72
CA VAL A 94 -11.80 -5.63 3.01
C VAL A 94 -11.45 -5.56 4.51
N PRO A 95 -11.47 -4.39 5.19
CA PRO A 95 -11.25 -4.35 6.64
C PRO A 95 -12.31 -5.09 7.45
N ARG A 96 -13.57 -5.07 7.00
CA ARG A 96 -14.64 -5.86 7.65
C ARG A 96 -14.38 -7.36 7.55
N TRP A 97 -13.91 -7.84 6.40
CA TRP A 97 -13.47 -9.21 6.23
C TRP A 97 -12.29 -9.56 7.15
N VAL A 98 -11.28 -8.68 7.23
CA VAL A 98 -10.12 -8.87 8.13
C VAL A 98 -10.57 -9.00 9.60
N LEU A 99 -11.46 -8.10 10.04
CA LEU A 99 -12.00 -8.17 11.38
C LEU A 99 -12.79 -9.48 11.63
N SER A 100 -13.67 -9.84 10.71
CA SER A 100 -14.51 -11.04 10.83
C SER A 100 -13.70 -12.34 10.80
N ARG A 101 -12.69 -12.39 9.93
CA ARG A 101 -11.92 -13.62 9.66
C ARG A 101 -10.77 -13.83 10.65
N PHE A 102 -10.12 -12.75 11.08
CA PHE A 102 -8.89 -12.79 11.88
C PHE A 102 -8.99 -12.06 13.22
N GLY A 103 -10.09 -11.34 13.47
CA GLY A 103 -10.24 -10.54 14.69
C GLY A 103 -9.32 -9.32 14.76
N VAL A 104 -8.80 -8.85 13.62
CA VAL A 104 -7.81 -7.78 13.57
C VAL A 104 -8.47 -6.47 13.11
N ALA A 105 -8.38 -5.46 13.97
CA ALA A 105 -8.71 -4.06 13.66
C ALA A 105 -7.76 -3.17 14.47
N LEU A 106 -6.88 -2.45 13.82
CA LEU A 106 -5.86 -1.63 14.46
C LEU A 106 -6.10 -0.14 14.18
N ALA A 107 -5.61 0.70 15.07
CA ALA A 107 -5.65 2.16 14.90
C ALA A 107 -4.78 2.61 13.72
N ALA A 108 -5.04 3.83 13.23
CA ALA A 108 -4.33 4.39 12.07
C ALA A 108 -2.80 4.37 12.22
N GLU A 109 -2.29 4.62 13.43
CA GLU A 109 -0.85 4.62 13.74
C GLU A 109 -0.20 3.24 13.55
N ARG A 110 -0.99 2.18 13.48
CA ARG A 110 -0.55 0.79 13.27
C ARG A 110 -1.03 0.22 11.93
N THR A 111 -1.55 1.10 11.05
CA THR A 111 -2.13 0.73 9.75
C THR A 111 -1.49 1.54 8.64
N ALA A 112 -1.02 0.87 7.60
CA ALA A 112 -0.50 1.51 6.40
C ALA A 112 -1.25 1.03 5.15
N VAL A 113 -1.15 1.83 4.09
CA VAL A 113 -1.52 1.42 2.74
C VAL A 113 -0.28 1.39 1.85
N CYS A 114 -0.15 0.34 1.04
CA CYS A 114 1.02 0.06 0.21
C CYS A 114 0.64 -0.12 -1.25
N GLY A 115 1.51 0.32 -2.14
CA GLY A 115 1.35 0.09 -3.56
C GLY A 115 2.60 0.38 -4.38
N VAL A 116 2.61 -0.16 -5.60
CA VAL A 116 3.68 -0.01 -6.58
C VAL A 116 3.12 0.42 -7.93
N SER A 117 3.82 1.26 -8.67
CA SER A 117 3.37 1.70 -9.99
C SER A 117 1.96 2.33 -9.90
N ALA A 118 0.98 1.81 -10.62
CA ALA A 118 -0.41 2.27 -10.52
C ALA A 118 -1.01 2.06 -9.12
N SER A 119 -0.71 0.95 -8.43
CA SER A 119 -1.14 0.81 -7.03
C SER A 119 -0.38 1.72 -6.06
N GLY A 120 0.77 2.25 -6.47
CA GLY A 120 1.43 3.37 -5.79
C GLY A 120 0.55 4.63 -5.79
N GLU A 121 -0.10 4.92 -6.93
CA GLU A 121 -1.10 5.99 -7.01
C GLU A 121 -2.31 5.71 -6.11
N LEU A 122 -2.79 4.45 -6.08
CA LEU A 122 -3.85 4.03 -5.17
C LEU A 122 -3.45 4.27 -3.70
N SER A 123 -2.24 3.88 -3.31
CA SER A 123 -1.77 4.04 -1.93
C SER A 123 -1.74 5.51 -1.50
N LEU A 124 -1.29 6.40 -2.40
CA LEU A 124 -1.28 7.84 -2.17
C LEU A 124 -2.72 8.39 -2.08
N ALA A 125 -3.61 8.00 -2.99
CA ALA A 125 -5.00 8.42 -2.95
C ALA A 125 -5.71 7.95 -1.67
N MET A 126 -5.57 6.67 -1.30
CA MET A 126 -6.19 6.12 -0.08
C MET A 126 -5.65 6.80 1.18
N GLY A 127 -4.34 6.99 1.29
CA GLY A 127 -3.73 7.66 2.44
C GLY A 127 -4.22 9.10 2.61
N LEU A 128 -4.30 9.87 1.53
CA LEU A 128 -4.77 11.26 1.57
C LEU A 128 -6.27 11.39 1.86
N ARG A 129 -7.07 10.45 1.38
CA ARG A 129 -8.54 10.47 1.53
C ARG A 129 -9.02 9.86 2.85
N HIS A 130 -8.22 8.96 3.44
CA HIS A 130 -8.56 8.19 4.65
C HIS A 130 -7.43 8.22 5.69
N PRO A 131 -6.95 9.41 6.13
CA PRO A 131 -5.88 9.52 7.12
C PRO A 131 -6.31 9.03 8.53
N ASP A 132 -7.61 8.88 8.75
CA ASP A 132 -8.19 8.25 9.94
C ASP A 132 -8.07 6.72 9.95
N ILE A 133 -7.82 6.10 8.78
CA ILE A 133 -7.59 4.66 8.63
C ILE A 133 -6.10 4.37 8.48
N TYR A 134 -5.40 5.14 7.65
CA TYR A 134 -4.00 4.91 7.27
C TYR A 134 -3.09 6.00 7.84
N GLY A 135 -2.34 5.68 8.90
CA GLY A 135 -1.33 6.56 9.46
C GLY A 135 -0.04 6.63 8.65
N ALA A 136 0.17 5.69 7.73
CA ALA A 136 1.33 5.66 6.84
C ALA A 136 0.98 5.20 5.40
N VAL A 137 1.71 5.74 4.44
CA VAL A 137 1.69 5.35 3.02
C VAL A 137 3.05 4.77 2.65
N PHE A 138 3.04 3.60 2.03
CA PHE A 138 4.21 2.96 1.41
C PHE A 138 4.02 2.98 -0.11
N CYS A 139 4.87 3.71 -0.80
CA CYS A 139 4.72 3.91 -2.24
C CYS A 139 6.03 3.64 -2.96
N ALA A 140 6.00 2.72 -3.92
CA ALA A 140 7.14 2.48 -4.80
C ALA A 140 6.80 2.85 -6.24
N SER A 141 7.65 3.67 -6.86
CA SER A 141 7.62 4.00 -8.28
C SER A 141 6.24 4.43 -8.79
N PRO A 142 5.57 5.45 -8.20
CA PRO A 142 4.22 5.84 -8.59
C PRO A 142 4.16 6.33 -10.04
N GLY A 143 3.06 6.03 -10.72
CA GLY A 143 2.74 6.60 -12.02
C GLY A 143 2.39 8.09 -11.95
N ALA A 144 1.95 8.67 -13.07
CA ALA A 144 1.61 10.09 -13.18
C ALA A 144 0.11 10.37 -13.35
N GLY A 145 -0.73 9.35 -13.26
CA GLY A 145 -2.18 9.50 -13.38
C GLY A 145 -2.78 10.27 -12.20
N TYR A 146 -2.33 9.97 -10.99
CA TYR A 146 -2.70 10.74 -9.81
C TYR A 146 -1.54 11.65 -9.40
N ARG A 147 -1.83 12.93 -9.25
CA ARG A 147 -0.84 13.96 -8.87
C ARG A 147 -1.18 14.58 -7.53
N PRO A 148 -0.17 15.16 -6.83
CA PRO A 148 -0.43 15.88 -5.59
C PRO A 148 -1.54 16.91 -5.76
N PRO A 149 -2.62 16.85 -4.96
CA PRO A 149 -3.68 17.85 -5.02
C PRO A 149 -3.20 19.22 -4.54
N ALA A 150 -3.84 20.28 -5.04
CA ALA A 150 -3.59 21.62 -4.60
C ALA A 150 -4.95 22.32 -4.32
N PRO A 151 -5.28 22.59 -3.06
CA PRO A 151 -4.46 22.40 -1.85
C PRO A 151 -4.37 20.93 -1.41
N MET A 152 -3.32 20.62 -0.63
CA MET A 152 -3.25 19.34 0.10
C MET A 152 -4.31 19.30 1.20
N PRO A 153 -4.81 18.09 1.59
CA PRO A 153 -5.68 17.94 2.77
C PRO A 153 -4.98 18.41 4.06
N ASP A 154 -5.78 18.88 5.02
CA ASP A 154 -5.28 19.35 6.32
C ASP A 154 -4.68 18.23 7.19
N SER A 155 -5.18 17.01 7.04
CA SER A 155 -4.65 15.82 7.73
C SER A 155 -3.99 14.91 6.72
N LEU A 156 -2.74 14.56 6.98
CA LEU A 156 -1.91 13.75 6.09
C LEU A 156 -1.27 12.57 6.84
N PRO A 157 -1.19 11.40 6.22
CA PRO A 157 -0.40 10.29 6.74
C PRO A 157 1.10 10.58 6.56
N ARG A 158 1.94 9.89 7.32
CA ARG A 158 3.37 9.83 7.01
C ARG A 158 3.57 9.05 5.72
N ALA A 159 4.63 9.33 4.97
CA ALA A 159 4.88 8.66 3.71
C ALA A 159 6.31 8.14 3.58
N TYR A 160 6.45 6.89 3.13
CA TYR A 160 7.72 6.32 2.69
C TYR A 160 7.63 6.05 1.19
N ILE A 161 8.46 6.73 0.43
CA ILE A 161 8.45 6.67 -1.03
C ILE A 161 9.81 6.19 -1.53
N VAL A 162 9.81 5.26 -2.49
CA VAL A 162 11.03 4.76 -3.13
C VAL A 162 10.85 4.73 -4.64
N ALA A 163 11.92 5.00 -5.38
CA ALA A 163 11.96 4.79 -6.82
C ALA A 163 13.36 4.38 -7.29
N GLY A 164 13.42 3.76 -8.47
CA GLY A 164 14.67 3.31 -9.08
C GLY A 164 15.37 4.41 -9.89
N THR A 165 16.69 4.44 -9.85
CA THR A 165 17.49 5.39 -10.63
C THR A 165 17.49 5.11 -12.14
N LEU A 166 17.07 3.90 -12.54
CA LEU A 166 16.98 3.49 -13.95
C LEU A 166 15.56 3.61 -14.52
N GLU A 167 14.64 4.25 -13.77
CA GLU A 167 13.26 4.54 -14.19
C GLU A 167 12.94 6.05 -14.05
N PRO A 168 13.55 6.93 -14.86
CA PRO A 168 13.52 8.38 -14.66
C PRO A 168 12.12 8.98 -14.58
N PHE A 169 11.15 8.45 -15.33
CA PHE A 169 9.75 8.89 -15.27
C PHE A 169 9.13 8.64 -13.88
N PHE A 170 9.31 7.46 -13.32
CA PHE A 170 8.76 7.11 -12.01
C PHE A 170 9.51 7.80 -10.87
N LEU A 171 10.83 7.95 -11.02
CA LEU A 171 11.64 8.69 -10.06
C LEU A 171 11.22 10.17 -9.98
N GLU A 172 10.94 10.81 -11.11
CA GLU A 172 10.42 12.18 -11.15
C GLU A 172 9.08 12.29 -10.42
N ASN A 173 8.15 11.33 -10.65
CA ASN A 173 6.85 11.32 -9.99
C ASN A 173 6.99 11.08 -8.49
N ALA A 174 7.84 10.14 -8.06
CA ALA A 174 8.13 9.88 -6.65
C ALA A 174 8.68 11.12 -5.94
N THR A 175 9.65 11.81 -6.57
CA THR A 175 10.23 13.06 -6.04
C THR A 175 9.18 14.16 -5.92
N ARG A 176 8.33 14.33 -6.94
CA ARG A 176 7.24 15.31 -6.92
C ARG A 176 6.28 15.06 -5.75
N TRP A 177 5.92 13.81 -5.49
CA TRP A 177 5.08 13.46 -4.36
C TRP A 177 5.77 13.72 -3.02
N ALA A 178 7.03 13.31 -2.89
CA ALA A 178 7.80 13.52 -1.67
C ALA A 178 7.94 15.00 -1.33
N ASP A 179 8.22 15.83 -2.32
CA ASP A 179 8.35 17.28 -2.13
C ASP A 179 7.02 17.92 -1.74
N ALA A 180 5.94 17.59 -2.44
CA ALA A 180 4.61 18.12 -2.14
C ALA A 180 4.12 17.75 -0.72
N LEU A 181 4.39 16.51 -0.27
CA LEU A 181 4.04 16.07 1.07
C LEU A 181 4.90 16.75 2.16
N ARG A 182 6.21 16.94 1.90
CA ARG A 182 7.10 17.69 2.82
C ARG A 182 6.68 19.15 2.93
N ASP A 183 6.36 19.78 1.82
CA ASP A 183 5.90 21.19 1.79
C ASP A 183 4.58 21.34 2.56
N ALA A 184 3.76 20.30 2.58
CA ALA A 184 2.54 20.25 3.38
C ALA A 184 2.79 19.90 4.87
N GLY A 185 4.04 19.65 5.27
CA GLY A 185 4.46 19.51 6.67
C GLY A 185 4.36 18.08 7.23
N THR A 186 4.16 17.06 6.40
CA THR A 186 4.15 15.67 6.90
C THR A 186 5.56 15.04 6.90
N ASP A 187 5.74 14.00 7.70
CA ASP A 187 6.99 13.21 7.76
C ASP A 187 7.12 12.33 6.51
N VAL A 188 8.19 12.55 5.75
CA VAL A 188 8.43 11.87 4.47
C VAL A 188 9.85 11.32 4.37
N VAL A 189 9.95 10.02 4.14
CA VAL A 189 11.16 9.38 3.65
C VAL A 189 11.07 9.24 2.13
N MET A 190 12.13 9.67 1.43
CA MET A 190 12.29 9.41 -0.01
C MET A 190 13.65 8.76 -0.22
N THR A 191 13.65 7.57 -0.81
CA THR A 191 14.87 6.81 -1.13
C THR A 191 14.97 6.53 -2.63
N GLU A 192 16.20 6.52 -3.13
CA GLU A 192 16.53 6.09 -4.48
C GLU A 192 17.29 4.77 -4.42
N ARG A 193 16.91 3.83 -5.26
CA ARG A 193 17.58 2.53 -5.37
C ARG A 193 18.08 2.32 -6.78
N VAL A 194 19.21 1.67 -6.93
CA VAL A 194 19.67 1.28 -8.27
C VAL A 194 18.78 0.15 -8.79
N GLY A 195 17.98 0.45 -9.81
CA GLY A 195 17.05 -0.53 -10.39
C GLY A 195 16.08 0.11 -11.38
N SER A 196 15.47 -0.74 -12.18
CA SER A 196 14.43 -0.42 -13.15
C SER A 196 13.04 -0.69 -12.57
N HIS A 197 12.01 -0.31 -13.29
CA HIS A 197 10.62 -0.52 -12.89
C HIS A 197 10.29 -2.00 -12.71
N GLY A 198 9.84 -2.38 -11.50
CA GLY A 198 9.52 -3.75 -11.17
C GLY A 198 10.69 -4.59 -10.63
N ASP A 199 11.87 -4.02 -10.48
CA ASP A 199 13.02 -4.72 -9.94
C ASP A 199 12.87 -5.07 -8.46
N ALA A 200 13.76 -5.91 -7.97
CA ALA A 200 13.72 -6.50 -6.63
C ALA A 200 13.68 -5.45 -5.50
N PHE A 201 14.13 -4.23 -5.73
CA PHE A 201 14.14 -3.19 -4.71
C PHE A 201 12.75 -2.85 -4.15
N TRP A 202 11.68 -3.04 -4.90
CA TRP A 202 10.31 -2.87 -4.38
C TRP A 202 10.05 -3.77 -3.18
N ARG A 203 10.41 -5.03 -3.31
CA ARG A 203 10.26 -6.02 -2.22
C ARG A 203 11.29 -5.83 -1.12
N GLU A 204 12.53 -5.49 -1.49
CA GLU A 204 13.63 -5.31 -0.55
C GLU A 204 13.44 -4.10 0.36
N GLU A 205 12.76 -3.06 -0.13
CA GLU A 205 12.47 -1.85 0.65
C GLU A 205 11.33 -2.06 1.65
N PHE A 206 10.45 -3.02 1.43
CA PHE A 206 9.25 -3.21 2.24
C PHE A 206 9.53 -3.43 3.75
N PRO A 207 10.48 -4.25 4.18
CA PRO A 207 10.83 -4.34 5.60
C PRO A 207 11.33 -3.04 6.21
N LEU A 208 12.02 -2.20 5.43
CA LEU A 208 12.48 -0.88 5.87
C LEU A 208 11.29 0.08 6.08
N MET A 209 10.31 0.04 5.18
CA MET A 209 9.05 0.79 5.32
C MET A 209 8.29 0.39 6.59
N VAL A 210 8.15 -0.92 6.83
CA VAL A 210 7.51 -1.47 8.03
C VAL A 210 8.26 -1.07 9.30
N GLY A 211 9.58 -1.19 9.32
CA GLY A 211 10.42 -0.80 10.43
C GLY A 211 10.34 0.70 10.74
N TRP A 212 10.33 1.54 9.71
CA TRP A 212 10.17 2.99 9.86
C TRP A 212 8.81 3.38 10.41
N ALA A 213 7.73 2.77 9.90
CA ALA A 213 6.38 3.15 10.29
C ALA A 213 5.98 2.60 11.66
N PHE A 214 6.39 1.39 11.99
CA PHE A 214 5.87 0.62 13.12
C PHE A 214 6.94 0.17 14.12
N GLY A 215 8.21 0.35 13.81
CA GLY A 215 9.32 0.08 14.72
C GLY A 215 9.24 0.89 16.02
N ARG A 216 9.94 0.41 17.06
CA ARG A 216 10.00 1.07 18.37
C ARG A 216 10.99 2.21 18.38
#